data_16c6397600d4bdedff02cbf2bdaf55d0
#
_entry.id   16c6397600d4bdedff02cbf2bdaf55d0
#
_cell.length_a   1.000
_cell.length_b   1.000
_cell.length_c   1.000
_cell.angle_alpha   90.00
_cell.angle_beta   90.00
_cell.angle_gamma   90.00
#
_symmetry.space_group_name_H-M   'P 1'
#
loop_
_entity.id
_entity.type
_entity.pdbx_description
1 polymer ?
#
loop_
_entity_poly.entity_id
_entity_poly.type
_entity_poly.pdbx_seq_one_letter_code
_entity_poly.pdbx_strand_id
1 'polypeptide(L)'
;MLKIVYAGTPEFALPCLKKINESEMEIIAVLTQPDRPAGRGMKIKESPIKKYAKDNQLSFYQPEKIDEEFTNSIKQSRPDVLIVAAYGLILPKYFIDIFPKKAFNIHASILPKWRGAAPIQRAIMHGDDQIGVTIMEVVEKLDAGNIYLINSIKRDPKLTSADYFEILAKDGANLMMQHLNNIELDKTIESKVQVEEEVTYAKKICKSEAYLNLENKAENIVNTIMSLNPFPISRISFRQKEVKIFHAELSNIVSIENQPGSISISEDLLVATADFYIKINSIQMSGGQMLTGKEFIKNYQLKPSEKFSNV
;
A
#
# COMPACT_ATOMS: atom_id res chain seq x y z
N MET A 1 15.93 20.90 -19.11
CA MET A 1 15.67 20.65 -17.68
C MET A 1 14.17 20.73 -17.44
N LEU A 2 13.56 19.63 -16.99
CA LEU A 2 12.12 19.55 -16.75
C LEU A 2 11.71 20.29 -15.47
N LYS A 3 10.62 21.06 -15.54
CA LYS A 3 9.97 21.70 -14.39
C LYS A 3 8.85 20.84 -13.87
N ILE A 4 9.04 20.30 -12.68
CA ILE A 4 8.18 19.25 -12.11
C ILE A 4 7.31 19.84 -10.99
N VAL A 5 6.01 19.55 -11.06
CA VAL A 5 5.12 19.61 -9.90
C VAL A 5 4.99 18.19 -9.36
N TYR A 6 5.26 18.01 -8.08
CA TYR A 6 5.15 16.71 -7.39
C TYR A 6 3.96 16.68 -6.45
N ALA A 7 3.09 15.68 -6.53
CA ALA A 7 1.93 15.52 -5.67
C ALA A 7 1.95 14.17 -4.95
N GLY A 8 2.13 14.20 -3.63
CA GLY A 8 2.21 12.99 -2.81
C GLY A 8 1.92 13.25 -1.33
N THR A 9 1.64 12.20 -0.55
CA THR A 9 1.35 12.37 0.88
C THR A 9 2.06 11.36 1.78
N PRO A 10 1.87 10.01 1.66
CA PRO A 10 2.43 9.03 2.57
C PRO A 10 3.89 8.69 2.25
N GLU A 11 4.48 7.85 3.09
CA GLU A 11 5.85 7.32 2.91
C GLU A 11 6.09 6.70 1.52
N PHE A 12 5.06 6.10 0.92
CA PHE A 12 5.14 5.54 -0.44
C PHE A 12 5.59 6.55 -1.50
N ALA A 13 5.22 7.81 -1.34
CA ALA A 13 5.57 8.89 -2.27
C ALA A 13 7.01 9.39 -2.09
N LEU A 14 7.61 9.18 -0.92
CA LEU A 14 8.88 9.82 -0.57
C LEU A 14 10.08 9.39 -1.42
N PRO A 15 10.29 8.11 -1.77
CA PRO A 15 11.43 7.69 -2.59
C PRO A 15 11.50 8.38 -3.95
N CYS A 16 10.34 8.59 -4.60
CA CYS A 16 10.29 9.28 -5.90
C CYS A 16 10.65 10.77 -5.76
N LEU A 17 10.07 11.48 -4.79
CA LEU A 17 10.41 12.89 -4.52
C LEU A 17 11.91 13.07 -4.26
N LYS A 18 12.51 12.18 -3.47
CA LYS A 18 13.96 12.20 -3.19
C LYS A 18 14.79 12.08 -4.46
N LYS A 19 14.48 11.08 -5.30
CA LYS A 19 15.23 10.86 -6.54
C LYS A 19 15.12 12.02 -7.51
N ILE A 20 13.95 12.65 -7.63
CA ILE A 20 13.76 13.84 -8.44
C ILE A 20 14.61 14.99 -7.88
N ASN A 21 14.59 15.21 -6.56
CA ASN A 21 15.35 16.27 -5.91
C ASN A 21 16.88 16.07 -5.99
N GLU A 22 17.33 14.83 -6.09
CA GLU A 22 18.76 14.47 -6.27
C GLU A 22 19.20 14.52 -7.73
N SER A 23 18.29 14.75 -8.69
CA SER A 23 18.56 14.86 -10.11
C SER A 23 18.79 16.31 -10.55
N GLU A 24 19.06 16.54 -11.82
CA GLU A 24 19.15 17.87 -12.41
C GLU A 24 17.80 18.50 -12.76
N MET A 25 16.67 17.81 -12.48
CA MET A 25 15.32 18.30 -12.75
C MET A 25 14.89 19.31 -11.68
N GLU A 26 14.10 20.32 -12.08
CA GLU A 26 13.64 21.38 -11.18
C GLU A 26 12.29 21.04 -10.55
N ILE A 27 12.22 20.87 -9.22
CA ILE A 27 10.95 20.76 -8.49
C ILE A 27 10.45 22.19 -8.19
N ILE A 28 9.44 22.62 -8.94
CA ILE A 28 8.89 23.97 -8.77
C ILE A 28 7.79 24.05 -7.70
N ALA A 29 7.11 22.93 -7.41
CA ALA A 29 6.11 22.85 -6.36
C ALA A 29 5.94 21.40 -5.87
N VAL A 30 5.74 21.24 -4.56
CA VAL A 30 5.36 20.00 -3.91
C VAL A 30 3.96 20.14 -3.33
N LEU A 31 3.04 19.28 -3.75
CA LEU A 31 1.66 19.24 -3.26
C LEU A 31 1.49 18.08 -2.28
N THR A 32 0.94 18.33 -1.11
CA THR A 32 0.65 17.30 -0.11
C THR A 32 -0.63 17.61 0.64
N GLN A 33 -1.25 16.59 1.23
CA GLN A 33 -2.47 16.76 2.02
C GLN A 33 -2.22 17.69 3.22
N PRO A 34 -3.23 18.45 3.66
CA PRO A 34 -3.19 19.20 4.91
C PRO A 34 -2.84 18.29 6.10
N ASP A 35 -2.19 18.87 7.09
CA ASP A 35 -1.87 18.18 8.33
C ASP A 35 -3.14 17.74 9.03
N ARG A 36 -3.16 16.47 9.46
CA ARG A 36 -4.34 15.89 10.12
C ARG A 36 -3.95 15.23 11.43
N PRO A 37 -4.87 15.19 12.41
CA PRO A 37 -4.67 14.40 13.62
C PRO A 37 -4.43 12.94 13.27
N ALA A 38 -3.35 12.34 13.80
CA ALA A 38 -2.99 10.95 13.55
C ALA A 38 -2.40 10.26 14.79
N GLY A 39 -2.50 8.93 14.83
CA GLY A 39 -1.92 8.10 15.88
C GLY A 39 -2.62 8.20 17.23
N ARG A 40 -2.00 7.60 18.27
CA ARG A 40 -2.49 7.69 19.66
C ARG A 40 -2.42 9.13 20.15
N GLY A 41 -3.54 9.65 20.66
CA GLY A 41 -3.63 11.03 21.17
C GLY A 41 -3.96 12.08 20.13
N MET A 42 -4.27 11.69 18.86
CA MET A 42 -4.79 12.58 17.82
C MET A 42 -3.98 13.88 17.65
N LYS A 43 -2.64 13.80 17.78
CA LYS A 43 -1.76 14.96 17.54
C LYS A 43 -1.69 15.24 16.05
N ILE A 44 -1.67 16.53 15.70
CA ILE A 44 -1.46 16.96 14.31
C ILE A 44 -0.09 16.45 13.86
N LYS A 45 -0.07 15.72 12.75
CA LYS A 45 1.14 15.14 12.17
C LYS A 45 1.34 15.65 10.76
N GLU A 46 2.53 16.19 10.49
CA GLU A 46 2.94 16.54 9.14
C GLU A 46 3.11 15.28 8.28
N SER A 47 2.80 15.40 6.99
CA SER A 47 3.07 14.31 6.05
C SER A 47 4.58 14.11 5.86
N PRO A 48 5.06 12.89 5.54
CA PRO A 48 6.46 12.65 5.18
C PRO A 48 6.94 13.56 4.05
N ILE A 49 6.09 13.84 3.07
CA ILE A 49 6.37 14.72 1.94
C ILE A 49 6.56 16.16 2.39
N LYS A 50 5.69 16.69 3.26
CA LYS A 50 5.85 18.04 3.82
C LYS A 50 7.16 18.17 4.60
N LYS A 51 7.43 17.18 5.47
CA LYS A 51 8.66 17.18 6.25
C LYS A 51 9.90 17.23 5.35
N TYR A 52 9.94 16.37 4.33
CA TYR A 52 11.05 16.35 3.39
C TYR A 52 11.17 17.68 2.61
N ALA A 53 10.07 18.24 2.14
CA ALA A 53 10.07 19.52 1.43
C ALA A 53 10.62 20.65 2.29
N LYS A 54 10.24 20.73 3.57
CA LYS A 54 10.79 21.71 4.54
C LYS A 54 12.30 21.52 4.74
N ASP A 55 12.72 20.28 4.99
CA ASP A 55 14.12 19.96 5.28
C ASP A 55 15.04 20.26 4.09
N ASN A 56 14.51 20.23 2.86
CA ASN A 56 15.24 20.53 1.62
C ASN A 56 14.87 21.88 0.97
N GLN A 57 14.16 22.77 1.67
CA GLN A 57 13.79 24.12 1.22
C GLN A 57 12.99 24.13 -0.10
N LEU A 58 12.22 23.06 -0.37
CA LEU A 58 11.33 23.01 -1.54
C LEU A 58 10.03 23.78 -1.25
N SER A 59 9.54 24.50 -2.25
CA SER A 59 8.22 25.14 -2.18
C SER A 59 7.13 24.08 -2.07
N PHE A 60 6.29 24.14 -1.02
CA PHE A 60 5.21 23.17 -0.84
C PHE A 60 3.87 23.86 -0.56
N TYR A 61 2.79 23.17 -0.94
CA TYR A 61 1.41 23.63 -0.80
C TYR A 61 0.55 22.50 -0.23
N GLN A 62 -0.43 22.89 0.59
CA GLN A 62 -1.38 21.97 1.23
C GLN A 62 -2.83 22.37 0.92
N PRO A 63 -3.25 22.37 -0.37
CA PRO A 63 -4.59 22.77 -0.73
C PRO A 63 -5.61 21.75 -0.21
N GLU A 64 -6.73 22.22 0.33
CA GLU A 64 -7.88 21.35 0.68
C GLU A 64 -8.63 20.90 -0.58
N LYS A 65 -8.59 21.71 -1.62
CA LYS A 65 -9.14 21.46 -2.96
C LYS A 65 -8.23 22.09 -4.01
N ILE A 66 -8.23 21.52 -5.20
CA ILE A 66 -7.58 22.12 -6.37
C ILE A 66 -8.65 22.94 -7.10
N ASP A 67 -8.64 24.25 -6.91
CA ASP A 67 -9.54 25.19 -7.61
C ASP A 67 -8.82 25.95 -8.74
N GLU A 68 -9.55 26.80 -9.44
CA GLU A 68 -9.01 27.55 -10.58
C GLU A 68 -7.95 28.58 -10.14
N GLU A 69 -8.12 29.22 -8.97
CA GLU A 69 -7.15 30.18 -8.44
C GLU A 69 -5.81 29.49 -8.17
N PHE A 70 -5.84 28.36 -7.45
CA PHE A 70 -4.65 27.55 -7.21
C PHE A 70 -4.03 27.05 -8.52
N THR A 71 -4.87 26.57 -9.46
CA THR A 71 -4.42 26.14 -10.78
C THR A 71 -3.69 27.23 -11.54
N ASN A 72 -4.22 28.46 -11.55
CA ASN A 72 -3.60 29.60 -12.20
C ASN A 72 -2.27 29.97 -11.54
N SER A 73 -2.15 29.86 -10.21
CA SER A 73 -0.89 30.12 -9.50
C SER A 73 0.22 29.13 -9.92
N ILE A 74 -0.11 27.84 -10.03
CA ILE A 74 0.84 26.82 -10.51
C ILE A 74 1.19 27.04 -11.98
N LYS A 75 0.21 27.37 -12.83
CA LYS A 75 0.41 27.64 -14.26
C LYS A 75 1.39 28.77 -14.52
N GLN A 76 1.39 29.82 -13.68
CA GLN A 76 2.33 30.96 -13.81
C GLN A 76 3.81 30.51 -13.69
N SER A 77 4.10 29.44 -12.96
CA SER A 77 5.44 28.87 -12.83
C SER A 77 5.87 28.06 -14.07
N ARG A 78 5.00 27.93 -15.08
CA ARG A 78 5.24 27.19 -16.34
C ARG A 78 5.74 25.76 -16.11
N PRO A 79 4.96 24.90 -15.45
CA PRO A 79 5.33 23.50 -15.22
C PRO A 79 5.36 22.73 -16.53
N ASP A 80 6.25 21.73 -16.63
CA ASP A 80 6.29 20.80 -17.76
C ASP A 80 5.48 19.54 -17.49
N VAL A 81 5.62 18.95 -16.31
CA VAL A 81 5.05 17.64 -15.96
C VAL A 81 4.55 17.61 -14.51
N LEU A 82 3.47 16.87 -14.28
CA LEU A 82 2.97 16.54 -12.95
C LEU A 82 3.28 15.08 -12.63
N ILE A 83 3.89 14.85 -11.46
CA ILE A 83 4.10 13.49 -10.92
C ILE A 83 3.22 13.30 -9.71
N VAL A 84 2.45 12.23 -9.71
CA VAL A 84 1.54 11.87 -8.63
C VAL A 84 1.96 10.54 -8.01
N ALA A 85 1.97 10.47 -6.69
CA ALA A 85 2.16 9.24 -5.94
C ALA A 85 1.33 9.26 -4.65
N ALA A 86 0.25 8.51 -4.60
CA ALA A 86 -0.63 8.43 -3.42
C ALA A 86 -0.98 9.80 -2.82
N TYR A 87 -1.40 10.76 -3.65
CA TYR A 87 -1.68 12.14 -3.23
C TYR A 87 -2.94 12.25 -2.37
N GLY A 88 -4.02 11.56 -2.79
CA GLY A 88 -5.26 11.46 -2.03
C GLY A 88 -6.27 12.60 -2.25
N LEU A 89 -6.04 13.52 -3.21
CA LEU A 89 -7.04 14.44 -3.73
C LEU A 89 -7.36 14.11 -5.19
N ILE A 90 -8.60 14.38 -5.58
CA ILE A 90 -9.01 14.32 -6.97
C ILE A 90 -8.39 15.53 -7.70
N LEU A 91 -7.74 15.26 -8.81
CA LEU A 91 -7.15 16.28 -9.68
C LEU A 91 -8.15 16.59 -10.79
N PRO A 92 -8.72 17.80 -10.83
CA PRO A 92 -9.68 18.16 -11.88
C PRO A 92 -8.99 18.29 -13.23
N LYS A 93 -9.74 18.05 -14.30
CA LYS A 93 -9.21 18.07 -15.67
C LYS A 93 -8.49 19.38 -15.99
N TYR A 94 -9.04 20.54 -15.61
CA TYR A 94 -8.40 21.83 -15.85
C TYR A 94 -7.04 22.00 -15.17
N PHE A 95 -6.77 21.27 -14.07
CA PHE A 95 -5.45 21.25 -13.44
C PHE A 95 -4.51 20.30 -14.18
N ILE A 96 -5.00 19.14 -14.63
CA ILE A 96 -4.19 18.19 -15.41
C ILE A 96 -3.76 18.82 -16.75
N ASP A 97 -4.62 19.57 -17.38
CA ASP A 97 -4.41 20.16 -18.71
C ASP A 97 -3.34 21.29 -18.74
N ILE A 98 -2.89 21.82 -17.58
CA ILE A 98 -1.83 22.83 -17.57
C ILE A 98 -0.42 22.26 -17.82
N PHE A 99 -0.26 20.93 -17.81
CA PHE A 99 1.02 20.26 -17.96
C PHE A 99 1.26 19.77 -19.40
N PRO A 100 2.09 20.49 -20.21
CA PRO A 100 2.28 20.16 -21.63
C PRO A 100 2.92 18.79 -21.86
N LYS A 101 3.73 18.30 -20.92
CA LYS A 101 4.32 16.96 -20.96
C LYS A 101 3.53 15.95 -20.11
N LYS A 102 2.24 16.22 -19.87
CA LYS A 102 1.25 15.38 -19.18
C LYS A 102 1.42 15.25 -17.66
N ALA A 103 0.55 14.45 -17.08
CA ALA A 103 0.57 14.06 -15.66
C ALA A 103 0.69 12.55 -15.55
N PHE A 104 1.58 12.07 -14.68
CA PHE A 104 1.84 10.65 -14.48
C PHE A 104 1.65 10.24 -13.03
N ASN A 105 1.13 9.03 -12.82
CA ASN A 105 0.94 8.45 -11.49
C ASN A 105 1.79 7.18 -11.32
N ILE A 106 2.36 7.03 -10.12
CA ILE A 106 2.95 5.78 -9.65
C ILE A 106 1.84 4.98 -8.99
N HIS A 107 1.31 3.97 -9.68
CA HIS A 107 0.24 3.11 -9.17
C HIS A 107 0.80 1.76 -8.71
N ALA A 108 0.51 1.38 -7.47
CA ALA A 108 1.11 0.20 -6.82
C ALA A 108 0.38 -1.11 -7.18
N SER A 109 0.13 -1.33 -8.47
CA SER A 109 -0.35 -2.60 -9.03
C SER A 109 0.14 -2.82 -10.45
N ILE A 110 -0.10 -4.01 -10.97
CA ILE A 110 0.07 -4.38 -12.37
C ILE A 110 -1.25 -4.07 -13.08
N LEU A 111 -1.39 -2.82 -13.60
CA LEU A 111 -2.60 -2.42 -14.32
C LEU A 111 -2.81 -3.27 -15.58
N PRO A 112 -4.08 -3.56 -15.95
CA PRO A 112 -5.32 -2.92 -15.49
C PRO A 112 -5.91 -3.50 -14.20
N LYS A 113 -5.26 -4.47 -13.54
CA LYS A 113 -5.74 -5.02 -12.27
C LYS A 113 -5.54 -4.02 -11.12
N TRP A 114 -6.51 -4.04 -10.18
CA TRP A 114 -6.43 -3.34 -8.90
C TRP A 114 -6.40 -1.80 -9.03
N ARG A 115 -7.21 -1.22 -9.92
CA ARG A 115 -7.47 0.22 -9.89
C ARG A 115 -8.08 0.61 -8.53
N GLY A 116 -7.59 1.68 -7.88
CA GLY A 116 -8.18 2.23 -6.68
C GLY A 116 -7.25 2.34 -5.48
N ALA A 117 -7.82 2.32 -4.27
CA ALA A 117 -7.18 2.85 -3.06
C ALA A 117 -6.23 1.89 -2.32
N ALA A 118 -6.34 0.57 -2.51
CA ALA A 118 -5.59 -0.42 -1.74
C ALA A 118 -5.03 -1.56 -2.62
N PRO A 119 -4.32 -1.25 -3.73
CA PRO A 119 -3.91 -2.27 -4.71
C PRO A 119 -3.01 -3.35 -4.12
N ILE A 120 -2.01 -2.99 -3.33
CA ILE A 120 -1.06 -3.95 -2.71
C ILE A 120 -1.81 -4.93 -1.81
N GLN A 121 -2.64 -4.41 -0.90
CA GLN A 121 -3.38 -5.26 0.04
C GLN A 121 -4.33 -6.21 -0.71
N ARG A 122 -5.03 -5.71 -1.73
CA ARG A 122 -5.99 -6.53 -2.51
C ARG A 122 -5.29 -7.61 -3.31
N ALA A 123 -4.15 -7.32 -3.93
CA ALA A 123 -3.35 -8.31 -4.64
C ALA A 123 -2.86 -9.44 -3.72
N ILE A 124 -2.34 -9.09 -2.52
CA ILE A 124 -1.91 -10.08 -1.51
C ILE A 124 -3.11 -10.89 -1.02
N MET A 125 -4.22 -10.23 -0.66
CA MET A 125 -5.43 -10.88 -0.13
C MET A 125 -6.04 -11.86 -1.14
N HIS A 126 -6.01 -11.51 -2.42
CA HIS A 126 -6.47 -12.35 -3.52
C HIS A 126 -5.54 -13.55 -3.79
N GLY A 127 -4.27 -13.46 -3.38
CA GLY A 127 -3.28 -14.49 -3.63
C GLY A 127 -2.59 -14.39 -5.00
N ASP A 128 -2.48 -13.17 -5.55
CA ASP A 128 -1.80 -12.98 -6.84
C ASP A 128 -0.35 -13.47 -6.77
N ASP A 129 0.12 -14.16 -7.82
CA ASP A 129 1.48 -14.69 -7.90
C ASP A 129 2.53 -13.60 -8.15
N GLN A 130 2.09 -12.46 -8.68
CA GLN A 130 2.93 -11.31 -8.97
C GLN A 130 2.36 -10.05 -8.36
N ILE A 131 3.24 -9.20 -7.88
CA ILE A 131 2.94 -7.86 -7.37
C ILE A 131 3.82 -6.88 -8.13
N GLY A 132 3.31 -5.67 -8.40
CA GLY A 132 4.09 -4.73 -9.20
C GLY A 132 3.63 -3.29 -9.08
N VAL A 133 4.28 -2.45 -9.86
CA VAL A 133 4.03 -1.02 -9.96
C VAL A 133 3.93 -0.59 -11.41
N THR A 134 3.04 0.32 -11.70
CA THR A 134 2.78 0.86 -13.04
C THR A 134 2.97 2.37 -13.06
N ILE A 135 3.67 2.88 -14.07
CA ILE A 135 3.64 4.30 -14.45
C ILE A 135 2.54 4.48 -15.48
N MET A 136 1.55 5.28 -15.13
CA MET A 136 0.38 5.53 -15.98
C MET A 136 0.08 7.02 -16.10
N GLU A 137 -0.63 7.39 -17.16
CA GLU A 137 -1.15 8.75 -17.34
C GLU A 137 -2.29 9.03 -16.35
N VAL A 138 -2.29 10.22 -15.77
CA VAL A 138 -3.39 10.69 -14.94
C VAL A 138 -4.48 11.23 -15.83
N VAL A 139 -5.68 10.68 -15.70
CA VAL A 139 -6.89 11.10 -16.39
C VAL A 139 -8.03 11.27 -15.38
N GLU A 140 -9.16 11.84 -15.79
CA GLU A 140 -10.30 12.08 -14.92
C GLU A 140 -10.89 10.78 -14.33
N LYS A 141 -10.94 9.70 -15.14
CA LYS A 141 -11.38 8.38 -14.67
C LYS A 141 -10.30 7.73 -13.83
N LEU A 142 -10.65 7.30 -12.62
CA LEU A 142 -9.73 6.73 -11.62
C LEU A 142 -8.86 5.60 -12.22
N ASP A 143 -7.56 5.79 -12.18
CA ASP A 143 -6.51 4.85 -12.59
C ASP A 143 -6.73 4.20 -13.98
N ALA A 144 -7.41 4.93 -14.90
CA ALA A 144 -7.79 4.41 -16.21
C ALA A 144 -6.93 4.95 -17.38
N GLY A 145 -5.93 5.78 -17.10
CA GLY A 145 -5.06 6.33 -18.15
C GLY A 145 -4.15 5.28 -18.77
N ASN A 146 -3.51 5.66 -19.87
CA ASN A 146 -2.59 4.78 -20.60
C ASN A 146 -1.40 4.35 -19.73
N ILE A 147 -0.99 3.11 -19.90
CA ILE A 147 0.18 2.52 -19.22
C ILE A 147 1.44 2.83 -20.03
N TYR A 148 2.47 3.33 -19.36
CA TYR A 148 3.77 3.61 -19.96
C TYR A 148 4.83 2.58 -19.59
N LEU A 149 4.95 2.27 -18.30
CA LEU A 149 5.94 1.30 -17.80
C LEU A 149 5.31 0.44 -16.71
N ILE A 150 5.70 -0.82 -16.66
CA ILE A 150 5.35 -1.75 -15.59
C ILE A 150 6.61 -2.44 -15.11
N ASN A 151 6.75 -2.56 -13.79
CA ASN A 151 7.66 -3.52 -13.17
C ASN A 151 6.86 -4.48 -12.28
N SER A 152 7.17 -5.77 -12.38
CA SER A 152 6.54 -6.81 -11.56
C SER A 152 7.57 -7.76 -10.97
N ILE A 153 7.28 -8.22 -9.76
CA ILE A 153 8.10 -9.19 -9.03
C ILE A 153 7.23 -10.37 -8.61
N LYS A 154 7.83 -11.55 -8.51
CA LYS A 154 7.15 -12.72 -7.95
C LYS A 154 6.83 -12.46 -6.48
N ARG A 155 5.60 -12.75 -6.07
CA ARG A 155 5.18 -12.62 -4.69
C ARG A 155 5.90 -13.64 -3.79
N ASP A 156 6.51 -13.17 -2.71
CA ASP A 156 6.96 -13.99 -1.60
C ASP A 156 5.84 -14.04 -0.53
N PRO A 157 5.25 -15.20 -0.24
CA PRO A 157 4.17 -15.31 0.75
C PRO A 157 4.60 -14.94 2.19
N LYS A 158 5.90 -14.81 2.46
CA LYS A 158 6.42 -14.41 3.77
C LYS A 158 6.46 -12.90 3.97
N LEU A 159 6.30 -12.12 2.91
CA LEU A 159 6.28 -10.66 2.98
C LEU A 159 4.88 -10.12 3.22
N THR A 160 4.80 -9.12 4.07
CA THR A 160 3.56 -8.39 4.39
C THR A 160 3.30 -7.25 3.39
N SER A 161 2.12 -6.64 3.48
CA SER A 161 1.88 -5.43 2.68
C SER A 161 2.80 -4.28 3.06
N ALA A 162 3.28 -4.19 4.31
CA ALA A 162 4.29 -3.20 4.73
C ALA A 162 5.59 -3.37 3.93
N ASP A 163 6.07 -4.60 3.80
CA ASP A 163 7.29 -4.90 3.05
C ASP A 163 7.13 -4.54 1.57
N TYR A 164 5.99 -4.90 0.97
CA TYR A 164 5.70 -4.56 -0.42
C TYR A 164 5.52 -3.06 -0.65
N PHE A 165 4.98 -2.30 0.31
CA PHE A 165 4.94 -0.84 0.22
C PHE A 165 6.34 -0.25 0.04
N GLU A 166 7.33 -0.73 0.80
CA GLU A 166 8.71 -0.25 0.69
C GLU A 166 9.37 -0.66 -0.63
N ILE A 167 9.19 -1.92 -1.05
CA ILE A 167 9.76 -2.45 -2.29
C ILE A 167 9.19 -1.67 -3.49
N LEU A 168 7.85 -1.60 -3.59
CA LEU A 168 7.19 -0.98 -4.73
C LEU A 168 7.34 0.56 -4.76
N ALA A 169 7.53 1.22 -3.60
CA ALA A 169 7.86 2.63 -3.57
C ALA A 169 9.22 2.92 -4.19
N LYS A 170 10.22 2.07 -3.92
CA LYS A 170 11.57 2.18 -4.53
C LYS A 170 11.54 1.85 -6.02
N ASP A 171 10.85 0.78 -6.40
CA ASP A 171 10.71 0.35 -7.79
C ASP A 171 9.96 1.39 -8.61
N GLY A 172 8.84 1.92 -8.08
CA GLY A 172 8.06 2.99 -8.71
C GLY A 172 8.87 4.28 -8.89
N ALA A 173 9.71 4.62 -7.92
CA ALA A 173 10.62 5.76 -8.02
C ALA A 173 11.66 5.55 -9.13
N ASN A 174 12.28 4.37 -9.24
CA ASN A 174 13.21 4.04 -10.30
C ASN A 174 12.55 4.11 -11.67
N LEU A 175 11.37 3.51 -11.78
CA LEU A 175 10.60 3.46 -13.02
C LEU A 175 10.16 4.87 -13.48
N MET A 176 9.75 5.72 -12.53
CA MET A 176 9.39 7.11 -12.81
C MET A 176 10.60 7.92 -13.27
N MET A 177 11.77 7.75 -12.66
CA MET A 177 13.01 8.41 -13.12
C MET A 177 13.39 7.97 -14.54
N GLN A 178 13.25 6.68 -14.86
CA GLN A 178 13.45 6.19 -16.23
C GLN A 178 12.49 6.86 -17.20
N HIS A 179 11.21 7.02 -16.82
CA HIS A 179 10.20 7.68 -17.63
C HIS A 179 10.51 9.16 -17.85
N LEU A 180 10.87 9.90 -16.79
CA LEU A 180 11.21 11.32 -16.84
C LEU A 180 12.46 11.57 -17.71
N ASN A 181 13.49 10.75 -17.59
CA ASN A 181 14.68 10.85 -18.43
C ASN A 181 14.34 10.66 -19.93
N ASN A 182 13.41 9.78 -20.26
CA ASN A 182 12.96 9.61 -21.63
C ASN A 182 12.18 10.85 -22.12
N ILE A 183 11.35 11.45 -21.28
CA ILE A 183 10.63 12.70 -21.59
C ILE A 183 11.64 13.86 -21.82
N GLU A 184 12.65 13.97 -20.98
CA GLU A 184 13.66 15.02 -21.08
C GLU A 184 14.50 14.91 -22.37
N LEU A 185 14.76 13.69 -22.81
CA LEU A 185 15.47 13.40 -24.06
C LEU A 185 14.55 13.44 -25.30
N ASP A 186 13.29 13.89 -25.15
CA ASP A 186 12.25 13.90 -26.19
C ASP A 186 12.12 12.56 -26.95
N LYS A 187 12.38 11.43 -26.24
CA LYS A 187 12.17 10.10 -26.80
C LYS A 187 10.69 9.80 -26.92
N THR A 188 10.28 9.21 -28.02
CA THR A 188 8.92 8.67 -28.16
C THR A 188 8.76 7.50 -27.20
N ILE A 189 7.81 7.62 -26.26
CA ILE A 189 7.46 6.55 -25.33
C ILE A 189 6.10 6.02 -25.74
N GLU A 190 6.08 4.76 -26.18
CA GLU A 190 4.82 4.09 -26.49
C GLU A 190 4.03 3.88 -25.20
N SER A 191 2.72 4.13 -25.29
CA SER A 191 1.79 3.84 -24.19
C SER A 191 0.78 2.78 -24.64
N LYS A 192 0.26 2.01 -23.69
CA LYS A 192 -0.76 1.00 -23.91
C LYS A 192 -2.08 1.43 -23.28
N VAL A 193 -3.16 1.34 -24.04
CA VAL A 193 -4.52 1.48 -23.51
C VAL A 193 -4.81 0.28 -22.61
N GLN A 194 -5.47 0.53 -21.49
CA GLN A 194 -5.89 -0.55 -20.59
C GLN A 194 -7.09 -1.30 -21.19
N VAL A 195 -7.04 -2.63 -21.14
CA VAL A 195 -8.13 -3.52 -21.62
C VAL A 195 -9.20 -3.54 -20.52
N GLU A 196 -10.40 -3.02 -20.81
CA GLU A 196 -11.47 -2.85 -19.79
C GLU A 196 -11.99 -4.19 -19.24
N GLU A 197 -11.94 -5.27 -20.01
CA GLU A 197 -12.36 -6.62 -19.61
C GLU A 197 -11.44 -7.23 -18.53
N GLU A 198 -10.20 -6.74 -18.43
CA GLU A 198 -9.20 -7.20 -17.44
C GLU A 198 -9.19 -6.34 -16.17
N VAL A 199 -9.99 -5.28 -16.13
CA VAL A 199 -10.00 -4.35 -15.00
C VAL A 199 -10.57 -5.00 -13.76
N THR A 200 -9.83 -4.88 -12.65
CA THR A 200 -10.33 -5.15 -11.30
C THR A 200 -10.13 -3.95 -10.38
N TYR A 201 -10.88 -3.91 -9.28
CA TYR A 201 -10.88 -2.75 -8.38
C TYR A 201 -10.38 -3.08 -6.98
N ALA A 202 -9.49 -2.24 -6.48
CA ALA A 202 -8.91 -2.28 -5.14
C ALA A 202 -9.63 -1.32 -4.20
N LYS A 203 -10.78 -1.73 -3.67
CA LYS A 203 -11.54 -0.93 -2.70
C LYS A 203 -10.70 -0.70 -1.45
N LYS A 204 -10.87 0.49 -0.83
CA LYS A 204 -10.25 0.83 0.44
C LYS A 204 -10.51 -0.26 1.49
N ILE A 205 -9.47 -0.59 2.27
CA ILE A 205 -9.59 -1.56 3.37
C ILE A 205 -10.42 -0.97 4.51
N CYS A 206 -11.42 -1.71 4.95
CA CYS A 206 -12.26 -1.37 6.10
C CYS A 206 -11.77 -2.09 7.36
N LYS A 207 -11.97 -1.48 8.53
CA LYS A 207 -11.57 -2.09 9.82
C LYS A 207 -12.29 -3.42 10.09
N SER A 208 -13.51 -3.59 9.59
CA SER A 208 -14.28 -4.83 9.70
C SER A 208 -13.65 -6.02 8.99
N GLU A 209 -12.83 -5.78 7.96
CA GLU A 209 -12.11 -6.85 7.25
C GLU A 209 -10.97 -7.46 8.08
N ALA A 210 -10.62 -6.85 9.22
CA ALA A 210 -9.62 -7.36 10.13
C ALA A 210 -10.04 -8.63 10.88
N TYR A 211 -11.33 -8.89 11.01
CA TYR A 211 -11.85 -10.04 11.76
C TYR A 211 -11.74 -11.30 10.90
N LEU A 212 -10.88 -12.23 11.34
CA LEU A 212 -10.66 -13.48 10.63
C LEU A 212 -11.81 -14.45 10.87
N ASN A 213 -12.18 -15.18 9.82
CA ASN A 213 -13.03 -16.36 9.92
C ASN A 213 -12.16 -17.61 9.74
N LEU A 214 -11.97 -18.36 10.83
CA LEU A 214 -11.14 -19.57 10.84
C LEU A 214 -11.75 -20.76 10.07
N GLU A 215 -13.02 -20.65 9.65
CA GLU A 215 -13.68 -21.63 8.78
C GLU A 215 -13.27 -21.49 7.29
N ASN A 216 -12.52 -20.44 6.95
CA ASN A 216 -11.94 -20.27 5.64
C ASN A 216 -10.71 -21.17 5.45
N LYS A 217 -10.28 -21.36 4.21
CA LYS A 217 -9.04 -22.07 3.86
C LYS A 217 -7.83 -21.32 4.45
N ALA A 218 -6.83 -22.09 4.86
CA ALA A 218 -5.60 -21.60 5.46
C ALA A 218 -4.91 -20.53 4.61
N GLU A 219 -4.83 -20.75 3.30
CA GLU A 219 -4.21 -19.80 2.37
C GLU A 219 -4.92 -18.43 2.39
N ASN A 220 -6.25 -18.40 2.36
CA ASN A 220 -7.02 -17.17 2.40
C ASN A 220 -6.81 -16.41 3.72
N ILE A 221 -6.73 -17.14 4.83
CA ILE A 221 -6.48 -16.56 6.16
C ILE A 221 -5.07 -15.96 6.22
N VAL A 222 -4.04 -16.70 5.79
CA VAL A 222 -2.66 -16.23 5.75
C VAL A 222 -2.56 -15.00 4.84
N ASN A 223 -3.11 -15.04 3.62
CA ASN A 223 -3.11 -13.90 2.71
C ASN A 223 -3.79 -12.68 3.33
N THR A 224 -4.90 -12.87 4.06
CA THR A 224 -5.58 -11.78 4.78
C THR A 224 -4.68 -11.20 5.87
N ILE A 225 -4.04 -12.04 6.70
CA ILE A 225 -3.12 -11.60 7.76
C ILE A 225 -1.99 -10.77 7.16
N MET A 226 -1.33 -11.28 6.12
CA MET A 226 -0.18 -10.63 5.49
C MET A 226 -0.56 -9.32 4.78
N SER A 227 -1.74 -9.27 4.18
CA SER A 227 -2.25 -8.08 3.49
C SER A 227 -2.63 -6.94 4.45
N LEU A 228 -3.08 -7.25 5.66
CA LEU A 228 -3.57 -6.27 6.63
C LEU A 228 -2.50 -5.78 7.62
N ASN A 229 -1.25 -6.20 7.48
CA ASN A 229 -0.13 -5.67 8.23
C ASN A 229 0.56 -4.55 7.41
N PRO A 230 0.66 -3.29 7.87
CA PRO A 230 0.57 -2.85 9.27
C PRO A 230 -0.81 -2.33 9.72
N PHE A 231 -1.80 -2.29 8.86
CA PHE A 231 -3.13 -1.76 9.19
C PHE A 231 -4.22 -2.40 8.32
N PRO A 232 -5.37 -2.78 8.93
CA PRO A 232 -5.79 -2.61 10.33
C PRO A 232 -5.30 -3.66 11.33
N ILE A 233 -4.49 -4.62 10.93
CA ILE A 233 -4.03 -5.82 11.63
C ILE A 233 -5.17 -6.82 11.86
N SER A 234 -4.95 -8.05 11.44
CA SER A 234 -5.92 -9.14 11.58
C SER A 234 -6.19 -9.51 13.04
N ARG A 235 -7.42 -9.93 13.34
CA ARG A 235 -7.93 -10.14 14.69
C ARG A 235 -8.74 -11.43 14.80
N ILE A 236 -8.57 -12.10 15.92
CA ILE A 236 -9.37 -13.24 16.37
C ILE A 236 -9.64 -13.11 17.87
N SER A 237 -10.44 -14.03 18.45
CA SER A 237 -10.69 -14.09 19.88
C SER A 237 -9.94 -15.24 20.54
N PHE A 238 -9.37 -15.01 21.72
CA PHE A 238 -8.78 -16.04 22.58
C PHE A 238 -9.12 -15.74 24.04
N ARG A 239 -9.67 -16.72 24.77
CA ARG A 239 -10.14 -16.54 26.15
C ARG A 239 -11.04 -15.31 26.31
N GLN A 240 -11.97 -15.10 25.37
CA GLN A 240 -12.89 -13.95 25.31
C GLN A 240 -12.20 -12.57 25.20
N LYS A 241 -10.94 -12.53 24.77
CA LYS A 241 -10.19 -11.28 24.53
C LYS A 241 -9.78 -11.22 23.08
N GLU A 242 -9.80 -10.00 22.54
CA GLU A 242 -9.29 -9.76 21.18
C GLU A 242 -7.77 -9.97 21.13
N VAL A 243 -7.34 -10.67 20.09
CA VAL A 243 -5.94 -10.96 19.79
C VAL A 243 -5.62 -10.49 18.39
N LYS A 244 -4.51 -9.81 18.21
CA LYS A 244 -3.99 -9.38 16.91
C LYS A 244 -2.97 -10.36 16.39
N ILE A 245 -3.07 -10.70 15.10
CA ILE A 245 -2.10 -11.52 14.40
C ILE A 245 -1.39 -10.66 13.35
N PHE A 246 -0.08 -10.56 13.47
CA PHE A 246 0.73 -9.70 12.61
C PHE A 246 1.39 -10.48 11.48
N HIS A 247 1.69 -11.76 11.73
CA HIS A 247 2.37 -12.60 10.75
C HIS A 247 1.98 -14.07 10.95
N ALA A 248 1.68 -14.75 9.85
CA ALA A 248 1.42 -16.19 9.84
C ALA A 248 1.96 -16.82 8.55
N GLU A 249 2.19 -18.12 8.59
CA GLU A 249 2.60 -18.93 7.47
C GLU A 249 1.65 -20.12 7.28
N LEU A 250 1.53 -20.56 6.04
CA LEU A 250 0.82 -21.79 5.73
C LEU A 250 1.62 -23.00 6.24
N SER A 251 0.96 -23.89 6.95
CA SER A 251 1.53 -25.17 7.35
C SER A 251 1.15 -26.26 6.34
N ASN A 252 2.01 -27.26 6.17
CA ASN A 252 1.71 -28.45 5.36
C ASN A 252 0.92 -29.52 6.13
N ILE A 253 0.52 -29.24 7.38
CA ILE A 253 -0.20 -30.18 8.24
C ILE A 253 -1.70 -29.99 7.99
N VAL A 254 -2.36 -31.08 7.61
CA VAL A 254 -3.82 -31.11 7.39
C VAL A 254 -4.56 -30.98 8.72
N SER A 255 -5.62 -30.19 8.75
CA SER A 255 -6.43 -29.91 9.95
C SER A 255 -7.89 -30.34 9.84
N ILE A 256 -8.29 -31.01 8.75
CA ILE A 256 -9.71 -31.34 8.43
C ILE A 256 -10.42 -32.10 9.56
N GLU A 257 -9.71 -32.94 10.31
CA GLU A 257 -10.28 -33.69 11.45
C GLU A 257 -10.45 -32.83 12.72
N ASN A 258 -9.93 -31.60 12.70
CA ASN A 258 -9.95 -30.70 13.85
C ASN A 258 -10.94 -29.56 13.62
N GLN A 259 -11.61 -29.14 14.68
CA GLN A 259 -12.45 -27.94 14.58
C GLN A 259 -11.60 -26.70 14.29
N PRO A 260 -12.03 -25.82 13.37
CA PRO A 260 -11.37 -24.54 13.15
C PRO A 260 -11.13 -23.79 14.46
N GLY A 261 -9.92 -23.25 14.61
CA GLY A 261 -9.48 -22.60 15.84
C GLY A 261 -8.80 -23.51 16.86
N SER A 262 -8.91 -24.84 16.73
CA SER A 262 -8.17 -25.77 17.60
C SER A 262 -6.66 -25.52 17.54
N ILE A 263 -6.01 -25.58 18.71
CA ILE A 263 -4.60 -25.33 18.86
C ILE A 263 -3.84 -26.65 18.85
N SER A 264 -2.81 -26.75 18.02
CA SER A 264 -1.79 -27.78 18.12
C SER A 264 -0.51 -27.13 18.63
N ILE A 265 0.04 -27.66 19.71
CA ILE A 265 1.25 -27.16 20.37
C ILE A 265 2.37 -28.17 20.10
N SER A 266 3.32 -27.73 19.31
CA SER A 266 4.61 -28.41 19.15
C SER A 266 5.73 -27.41 19.51
N GLU A 267 6.73 -27.27 18.68
CA GLU A 267 7.65 -26.14 18.76
C GLU A 267 7.00 -24.81 18.33
N ASP A 268 5.95 -24.86 17.52
CA ASP A 268 5.26 -23.70 16.95
C ASP A 268 3.79 -23.63 17.41
N LEU A 269 3.22 -22.44 17.37
CA LEU A 269 1.80 -22.20 17.59
C LEU A 269 1.04 -22.44 16.28
N LEU A 270 0.37 -23.59 16.20
CA LEU A 270 -0.45 -23.96 15.06
C LEU A 270 -1.93 -23.81 15.39
N VAL A 271 -2.69 -23.21 14.46
CA VAL A 271 -4.14 -22.99 14.58
C VAL A 271 -4.84 -23.68 13.41
N ALA A 272 -5.80 -24.55 13.70
CA ALA A 272 -6.57 -25.28 12.69
C ALA A 272 -7.49 -24.32 11.91
N THR A 273 -7.62 -24.55 10.62
CA THR A 273 -8.56 -23.88 9.71
C THR A 273 -9.41 -24.93 8.97
N ALA A 274 -10.11 -24.54 7.90
CA ALA A 274 -10.97 -25.47 7.16
C ALA A 274 -10.21 -26.65 6.49
N ASP A 275 -8.93 -26.48 6.20
CA ASP A 275 -8.14 -27.47 5.42
C ASP A 275 -6.77 -27.79 6.04
N PHE A 276 -5.97 -26.77 6.34
CA PHE A 276 -4.64 -26.92 6.92
C PHE A 276 -4.50 -26.12 8.21
N TYR A 277 -3.45 -26.41 8.98
CA TYR A 277 -3.03 -25.51 10.04
C TYR A 277 -2.35 -24.27 9.47
N ILE A 278 -2.52 -23.15 10.15
CA ILE A 278 -1.66 -21.97 9.98
C ILE A 278 -0.70 -21.87 11.15
N LYS A 279 0.55 -21.49 10.88
CA LYS A 279 1.56 -21.20 11.88
C LYS A 279 1.54 -19.74 12.22
N ILE A 280 1.35 -19.41 13.48
CA ILE A 280 1.33 -18.02 13.96
C ILE A 280 2.75 -17.63 14.38
N ASN A 281 3.33 -16.67 13.65
CA ASN A 281 4.69 -16.21 13.93
C ASN A 281 4.72 -15.00 14.87
N SER A 282 3.75 -14.06 14.72
CA SER A 282 3.70 -12.86 15.55
C SER A 282 2.26 -12.56 15.98
N ILE A 283 2.05 -12.40 17.28
CA ILE A 283 0.75 -12.32 17.93
C ILE A 283 0.78 -11.37 19.12
N GLN A 284 -0.35 -10.70 19.41
CA GLN A 284 -0.47 -9.76 20.52
C GLN A 284 -1.85 -9.85 21.17
N MET A 285 -1.90 -10.15 22.46
CA MET A 285 -3.12 -9.97 23.27
C MET A 285 -3.47 -8.48 23.40
N SER A 286 -4.75 -8.18 23.49
CA SER A 286 -5.21 -6.82 23.78
C SER A 286 -4.54 -6.25 25.04
N GLY A 287 -3.87 -5.10 24.91
CA GLY A 287 -3.12 -4.45 26.01
C GLY A 287 -1.75 -5.07 26.32
N GLY A 288 -1.36 -6.17 25.66
CA GLY A 288 -0.07 -6.84 25.86
C GLY A 288 1.03 -6.36 24.89
N GLN A 289 2.17 -7.02 24.98
CA GLN A 289 3.28 -6.86 24.04
C GLN A 289 3.11 -7.82 22.85
N MET A 290 3.73 -7.49 21.73
CA MET A 290 3.86 -8.40 20.60
C MET A 290 4.82 -9.53 20.95
N LEU A 291 4.42 -10.77 20.70
CA LEU A 291 5.15 -11.99 21.04
C LEU A 291 5.27 -12.85 19.78
N THR A 292 6.31 -13.68 19.77
CA THR A 292 6.36 -14.82 18.84
C THR A 292 5.34 -15.88 19.25
N GLY A 293 4.97 -16.80 18.35
CA GLY A 293 4.08 -17.92 18.68
C GLY A 293 4.62 -18.77 19.85
N LYS A 294 5.94 -19.01 19.89
CA LYS A 294 6.61 -19.76 20.98
C LYS A 294 6.50 -19.04 22.34
N GLU A 295 6.74 -17.75 22.35
CA GLU A 295 6.60 -16.94 23.57
C GLU A 295 5.15 -16.87 24.03
N PHE A 296 4.19 -16.81 23.09
CA PHE A 296 2.77 -16.80 23.40
C PHE A 296 2.35 -18.11 24.07
N ILE A 297 2.78 -19.26 23.56
CA ILE A 297 2.55 -20.58 24.18
C ILE A 297 3.05 -20.56 25.63
N LYS A 298 4.29 -20.14 25.87
CA LYS A 298 4.93 -20.13 27.19
C LYS A 298 4.26 -19.14 28.13
N ASN A 299 4.08 -17.88 27.72
CA ASN A 299 3.62 -16.82 28.58
C ASN A 299 2.16 -17.00 29.02
N TYR A 300 1.34 -17.55 28.11
CA TYR A 300 -0.08 -17.82 28.42
C TYR A 300 -0.36 -19.28 28.80
N GLN A 301 0.69 -20.13 28.93
CA GLN A 301 0.59 -21.56 29.31
C GLN A 301 -0.52 -22.25 28.52
N LEU A 302 -0.46 -22.16 27.19
CA LEU A 302 -1.51 -22.70 26.32
C LEU A 302 -1.69 -24.21 26.52
N LYS A 303 -2.94 -24.66 26.49
CA LYS A 303 -3.32 -26.09 26.58
C LYS A 303 -3.88 -26.56 25.23
N PRO A 304 -3.65 -27.81 24.83
CA PRO A 304 -4.24 -28.37 23.60
C PRO A 304 -5.76 -28.35 23.55
N SER A 305 -6.43 -28.31 24.73
CA SER A 305 -7.90 -28.22 24.84
C SER A 305 -8.46 -26.81 24.58
N GLU A 306 -7.61 -25.81 24.46
CA GLU A 306 -8.03 -24.44 24.18
C GLU A 306 -8.12 -24.19 22.68
N LYS A 307 -8.86 -23.17 22.31
CA LYS A 307 -9.03 -22.77 20.91
C LYS A 307 -9.15 -21.28 20.75
N PHE A 308 -8.75 -20.80 19.57
CA PHE A 308 -9.15 -19.51 19.07
C PHE A 308 -10.56 -19.58 18.51
N SER A 309 -11.27 -18.46 18.49
CA SER A 309 -12.60 -18.34 17.89
C SER A 309 -12.71 -17.08 17.03
N ASN A 310 -13.67 -17.08 16.11
CA ASN A 310 -14.07 -15.89 15.40
C ASN A 310 -14.53 -14.82 16.43
N VAL A 311 -14.39 -13.53 16.07
CA VAL A 311 -14.79 -12.37 16.91
C VAL A 311 -16.25 -12.02 16.66
#